data_815b3f617be78e878706919f13b73ff5
#
_entry.id   815b3f617be78e878706919f13b73ff5
#
_cell.length_a   1.000
_cell.length_b   1.000
_cell.length_c   1.000
_cell.angle_alpha   90.00
_cell.angle_beta   90.00
_cell.angle_gamma   90.00
#
_symmetry.space_group_name_H-M   'P 1'
#
loop_
_entity.id
_entity.type
_entity.pdbx_description
1 polymer ?
#
loop_
_entity_poly.entity_id
_entity_poly.type
_entity_poly.pdbx_seq_one_letter_code
_entity_poly.pdbx_strand_id
1 'polypeptide(L)'
;GRAGKNLLIYPGVHIRGIHNLRVGDNVFLGLNLLMNANGGIDIGDDVLIGPNVKIWSVNHNYMEISQPIHKQGFVDKPVVIEKGCWLGTSTIVLPGATVGENTIVSAGSVIISKKYPSNIILAGNPARKIFSRGNAEK
;
A
#
# COMPACT_ATOMS: atom_id res chain seq x y z
N GLY A 1 16.41 -1.83 5.15
CA GLY A 1 15.62 -0.91 4.37
C GLY A 1 16.43 -0.21 3.30
N ARG A 2 15.72 0.34 2.35
CA ARG A 2 16.33 0.99 1.21
C ARG A 2 15.49 2.15 0.75
N ALA A 3 16.11 3.31 0.54
CA ALA A 3 15.41 4.49 0.03
C ALA A 3 16.19 5.09 -1.13
N GLY A 4 15.46 5.54 -2.13
CA GLY A 4 16.03 6.23 -3.28
C GLY A 4 16.25 7.71 -3.02
N LYS A 5 16.44 8.46 -4.10
CA LYS A 5 16.68 9.90 -4.04
C LYS A 5 15.37 10.66 -3.87
N ASN A 6 15.45 11.86 -3.28
CA ASN A 6 14.33 12.78 -3.18
C ASN A 6 13.13 12.19 -2.45
N LEU A 7 13.40 11.48 -1.38
CA LEU A 7 12.34 10.98 -0.51
C LEU A 7 11.86 12.12 0.39
N LEU A 8 10.56 12.42 0.34
CA LEU A 8 9.95 13.42 1.18
C LEU A 8 9.04 12.75 2.19
N ILE A 9 9.34 12.93 3.47
CA ILE A 9 8.59 12.32 4.56
C ILE A 9 7.91 13.42 5.36
N TYR A 10 6.59 13.37 5.42
CA TYR A 10 5.80 14.33 6.19
C TYR A 10 5.71 13.93 7.65
N PRO A 11 5.32 14.85 8.55
CA PRO A 11 5.20 14.55 9.97
C PRO A 11 4.24 13.40 10.28
N GLY A 12 4.55 12.68 11.35
CA GLY A 12 3.68 11.61 11.83
C GLY A 12 3.79 10.28 11.09
N VAL A 13 4.71 10.17 10.15
CA VAL A 13 4.95 8.87 9.48
C VAL A 13 5.50 7.89 10.49
N HIS A 14 4.88 6.72 10.58
CA HIS A 14 5.29 5.65 11.47
C HIS A 14 5.51 4.37 10.67
N ILE A 15 6.70 3.80 10.79
CA ILE A 15 7.08 2.61 10.04
C ILE A 15 7.57 1.53 11.01
N ARG A 16 6.94 0.35 10.94
CA ARG A 16 7.41 -0.85 11.62
C ARG A 16 8.06 -1.75 10.60
N GLY A 17 9.17 -2.41 10.98
CA GLY A 17 9.85 -3.33 10.07
C GLY A 17 10.58 -2.63 8.95
N ILE A 18 11.19 -1.48 9.23
CA ILE A 18 11.83 -0.64 8.21
C ILE A 18 12.91 -1.38 7.41
N HIS A 19 13.52 -2.40 7.99
CA HIS A 19 14.55 -3.19 7.30
C HIS A 19 13.98 -3.97 6.10
N ASN A 20 12.69 -4.18 6.04
CA ASN A 20 12.01 -4.85 4.92
C ASN A 20 11.24 -3.88 4.03
N LEU A 21 11.50 -2.59 4.16
CA LEU A 21 10.90 -1.57 3.31
C LEU A 21 11.87 -1.14 2.22
N ARG A 22 11.39 -1.10 0.99
CA ARG A 22 12.12 -0.50 -0.14
C ARG A 22 11.29 0.62 -0.71
N VAL A 23 11.92 1.76 -0.93
CA VAL A 23 11.28 2.96 -1.47
C VAL A 23 12.14 3.46 -2.63
N GLY A 24 11.52 3.72 -3.76
CA GLY A 24 12.21 4.23 -4.93
C GLY A 24 12.52 5.71 -4.85
N ASP A 25 12.77 6.31 -6.03
CA ASP A 25 13.09 7.72 -6.16
C ASP A 25 11.83 8.58 -6.22
N ASN A 26 11.93 9.82 -5.74
CA ASN A 26 10.87 10.83 -5.84
C ASN A 26 9.55 10.38 -5.20
N VAL A 27 9.62 9.82 -4.01
CA VAL A 27 8.46 9.30 -3.29
C VAL A 27 8.04 10.27 -2.20
N PHE A 28 6.72 10.48 -2.06
CA PHE A 28 6.13 11.31 -1.01
C PHE A 28 5.39 10.42 -0.04
N LEU A 29 5.84 10.42 1.22
CA LEU A 29 5.16 9.72 2.31
C LEU A 29 4.35 10.74 3.09
N GLY A 30 3.04 10.72 2.91
CA GLY A 30 2.13 11.73 3.44
C GLY A 30 1.98 11.72 4.96
N LEU A 31 1.33 12.75 5.47
CA LEU A 31 1.08 12.94 6.90
C LEU A 31 0.48 11.70 7.54
N ASN A 32 1.04 11.29 8.67
CA ASN A 32 0.49 10.21 9.49
C ASN A 32 0.36 8.86 8.78
N LEU A 33 1.17 8.63 7.74
CA LEU A 33 1.25 7.32 7.11
C LEU A 33 1.67 6.28 8.16
N LEU A 34 0.95 5.18 8.21
CA LEU A 34 1.27 4.06 9.09
C LEU A 34 1.55 2.83 8.24
N MET A 35 2.77 2.29 8.36
CA MET A 35 3.16 1.09 7.64
C MET A 35 3.65 0.00 8.59
N ASN A 36 3.26 -1.23 8.30
CA ASN A 36 3.92 -2.39 8.86
C ASN A 36 4.57 -3.15 7.71
N ALA A 37 5.88 -3.00 7.60
CA ALA A 37 6.67 -3.59 6.52
C ALA A 37 7.34 -4.91 6.94
N ASN A 38 6.97 -5.49 8.07
CA ASN A 38 7.60 -6.72 8.53
C ASN A 38 7.53 -7.85 7.50
N GLY A 39 6.47 -7.90 6.70
CA GLY A 39 6.31 -8.90 5.64
C GLY A 39 6.84 -8.45 4.28
N GLY A 40 7.40 -7.25 4.20
CA GLY A 40 7.94 -6.67 2.97
C GLY A 40 6.98 -5.68 2.32
N ILE A 41 7.46 -4.46 2.09
CA ILE A 41 6.76 -3.44 1.31
C ILE A 41 7.74 -2.88 0.30
N ASP A 42 7.36 -2.90 -0.98
CA ASP A 42 8.10 -2.27 -2.05
C ASP A 42 7.28 -1.12 -2.62
N ILE A 43 7.84 0.08 -2.60
CA ILE A 43 7.21 1.28 -3.18
C ILE A 43 8.11 1.75 -4.32
N GLY A 44 7.56 1.80 -5.52
CA GLY A 44 8.30 2.18 -6.72
C GLY A 44 8.58 3.67 -6.80
N ASP A 45 9.21 4.07 -7.90
CA ASP A 45 9.54 5.48 -8.14
C ASP A 45 8.27 6.31 -8.35
N ASP A 46 8.34 7.59 -8.04
CA ASP A 46 7.31 8.57 -8.36
C ASP A 46 5.94 8.24 -7.74
N VAL A 47 5.94 7.59 -6.58
CA VAL A 47 4.71 7.27 -5.85
C VAL A 47 4.35 8.40 -4.91
N LEU A 48 3.09 8.79 -4.94
CA LEU A 48 2.52 9.81 -4.05
C LEU A 48 1.56 9.16 -3.08
N ILE A 49 1.90 9.17 -1.79
CA ILE A 49 1.06 8.61 -0.74
C ILE A 49 0.44 9.75 0.05
N GLY A 50 -0.88 9.84 0.01
CA GLY A 50 -1.64 10.87 0.71
C GLY A 50 -1.65 10.68 2.23
N PRO A 51 -2.26 11.64 2.95
CA PRO A 51 -2.30 11.57 4.41
C PRO A 51 -3.16 10.42 4.93
N ASN A 52 -2.80 9.94 6.11
CA ASN A 52 -3.55 8.93 6.86
C ASN A 52 -3.73 7.59 6.11
N VAL A 53 -2.83 7.28 5.21
CA VAL A 53 -2.81 6.00 4.52
C VAL A 53 -2.25 4.93 5.46
N LYS A 54 -2.76 3.71 5.35
CA LYS A 54 -2.25 2.55 6.09
C LYS A 54 -1.86 1.46 5.12
N ILE A 55 -0.65 0.91 5.30
CA ILE A 55 -0.15 -0.19 4.47
C ILE A 55 0.35 -1.30 5.38
N TRP A 56 -0.19 -2.48 5.24
CA TRP A 56 0.11 -3.62 6.09
C TRP A 56 0.58 -4.80 5.26
N SER A 57 1.66 -5.45 5.67
CA SER A 57 2.25 -6.58 4.93
C SER A 57 2.24 -7.88 5.72
N VAL A 58 1.55 -7.90 6.86
CA VAL A 58 1.51 -9.06 7.75
C VAL A 58 0.08 -9.32 8.15
N ASN A 59 -0.35 -10.58 8.10
CA ASN A 59 -1.62 -11.00 8.67
C ASN A 59 -1.40 -11.91 9.86
N HIS A 60 -2.39 -12.01 10.71
CA HIS A 60 -2.45 -13.05 11.72
C HIS A 60 -2.91 -14.36 11.09
N ASN A 61 -2.38 -15.47 11.57
CA ASN A 61 -2.99 -16.76 11.31
C ASN A 61 -4.24 -16.89 12.19
N TYR A 62 -5.33 -17.41 11.64
CA TYR A 62 -6.62 -17.41 12.34
C TYR A 62 -7.48 -18.64 12.08
N MET A 63 -6.98 -19.60 11.29
CA MET A 63 -7.82 -20.73 10.85
C MET A 63 -8.12 -21.73 11.95
N GLU A 64 -7.30 -21.78 13.00
CA GLU A 64 -7.51 -22.70 14.12
C GLU A 64 -8.50 -22.08 15.11
N ILE A 65 -9.71 -22.61 15.14
CA ILE A 65 -10.81 -22.06 15.96
C ILE A 65 -10.57 -22.27 17.46
N SER A 66 -9.84 -23.33 17.82
CA SER A 66 -9.62 -23.71 19.22
C SER A 66 -8.62 -22.85 19.94
N GLN A 67 -7.91 -21.94 19.24
CA GLN A 67 -6.89 -21.08 19.83
C GLN A 67 -7.20 -19.60 19.61
N PRO A 68 -6.84 -18.74 20.58
CA PRO A 68 -6.91 -17.30 20.36
C PRO A 68 -6.05 -16.90 19.17
N ILE A 69 -6.54 -15.96 18.37
CA ILE A 69 -5.83 -15.51 17.15
C ILE A 69 -4.41 -15.05 17.47
N HIS A 70 -4.24 -14.28 18.55
CA HIS A 70 -2.92 -13.75 18.89
C HIS A 70 -1.87 -14.81 19.24
N LYS A 71 -2.30 -16.05 19.44
CA LYS A 71 -1.39 -17.17 19.72
C LYS A 71 -1.04 -18.01 18.51
N GLN A 72 -1.64 -17.71 17.36
CA GLN A 72 -1.47 -18.52 16.15
C GLN A 72 -0.33 -18.05 15.24
N GLY A 73 0.35 -16.95 15.62
CA GLY A 73 1.45 -16.43 14.84
C GLY A 73 1.01 -15.56 13.68
N PHE A 74 1.95 -15.25 12.81
CA PHE A 74 1.77 -14.32 11.70
C PHE A 74 2.13 -14.98 10.39
N VAL A 75 1.61 -14.42 9.31
CA VAL A 75 2.02 -14.77 7.95
C VAL A 75 2.41 -13.50 7.21
N ASP A 76 3.58 -13.53 6.58
CA ASP A 76 4.07 -12.43 5.76
C ASP A 76 3.36 -12.46 4.42
N LYS A 77 2.86 -11.29 4.01
CA LYS A 77 2.22 -11.11 2.71
C LYS A 77 2.71 -9.80 2.10
N PRO A 78 3.76 -9.85 1.32
CA PRO A 78 4.38 -8.64 0.77
C PRO A 78 3.39 -7.78 0.00
N VAL A 79 3.59 -6.47 0.10
CA VAL A 79 2.82 -5.47 -0.62
C VAL A 79 3.73 -4.79 -1.62
N VAL A 80 3.22 -4.56 -2.83
CA VAL A 80 3.92 -3.84 -3.89
C VAL A 80 3.06 -2.69 -4.38
N ILE A 81 3.60 -1.48 -4.31
CA ILE A 81 3.02 -0.30 -4.93
C ILE A 81 3.94 0.08 -6.08
N GLU A 82 3.52 -0.16 -7.30
CA GLU A 82 4.38 0.05 -8.45
C GLU A 82 4.51 1.53 -8.78
N LYS A 83 5.48 1.87 -9.64
CA LYS A 83 5.84 3.26 -9.91
C LYS A 83 4.65 4.08 -10.39
N GLY A 84 4.68 5.36 -10.06
CA GLY A 84 3.72 6.33 -10.55
C GLY A 84 2.33 6.27 -9.91
N CYS A 85 2.15 5.46 -8.89
CA CYS A 85 0.86 5.35 -8.20
C CYS A 85 0.59 6.56 -7.32
N TRP A 86 -0.69 6.86 -7.15
CA TRP A 86 -1.16 7.83 -6.18
C TRP A 86 -2.18 7.17 -5.26
N LEU A 87 -1.88 7.09 -3.97
CA LEU A 87 -2.81 6.61 -2.96
C LEU A 87 -3.48 7.81 -2.29
N GLY A 88 -4.77 7.95 -2.48
CA GLY A 88 -5.55 9.03 -1.89
C GLY A 88 -5.61 8.93 -0.37
N THR A 89 -6.04 10.01 0.27
CA THR A 89 -6.10 10.08 1.74
C THR A 89 -6.93 8.94 2.32
N SER A 90 -6.47 8.42 3.46
CA SER A 90 -7.15 7.36 4.23
C SER A 90 -7.36 6.04 3.48
N THR A 91 -6.58 5.80 2.43
CA THR A 91 -6.55 4.51 1.75
C THR A 91 -5.96 3.46 2.69
N ILE A 92 -6.51 2.26 2.67
CA ILE A 92 -5.96 1.12 3.40
C ILE A 92 -5.51 0.08 2.39
N VAL A 93 -4.24 -0.33 2.49
CA VAL A 93 -3.68 -1.40 1.65
C VAL A 93 -3.46 -2.63 2.51
N LEU A 94 -4.19 -3.69 2.20
CA LEU A 94 -4.14 -4.92 2.97
C LEU A 94 -2.98 -5.82 2.53
N PRO A 95 -2.55 -6.73 3.41
CA PRO A 95 -1.43 -7.64 3.09
C PRO A 95 -1.64 -8.41 1.80
N GLY A 96 -0.60 -8.50 1.00
CA GLY A 96 -0.60 -9.26 -0.24
C GLY A 96 -1.06 -8.50 -1.47
N ALA A 97 -1.37 -7.21 -1.34
CA ALA A 97 -1.82 -6.40 -2.46
C ALA A 97 -0.67 -6.00 -3.38
N THR A 98 -0.91 -5.96 -4.67
CA THR A 98 -0.04 -5.33 -5.66
C THR A 98 -0.86 -4.31 -6.43
N VAL A 99 -0.43 -3.04 -6.40
CA VAL A 99 -1.07 -1.97 -7.16
C VAL A 99 -0.23 -1.70 -8.40
N GLY A 100 -0.80 -1.90 -9.57
CA GLY A 100 -0.09 -1.76 -10.84
C GLY A 100 0.32 -0.33 -11.14
N GLU A 101 1.28 -0.17 -12.04
CA GLU A 101 1.89 1.13 -12.36
C GLU A 101 0.86 2.19 -12.72
N ASN A 102 1.13 3.41 -12.32
CA ASN A 102 0.34 4.59 -12.67
C ASN A 102 -1.13 4.52 -12.27
N THR A 103 -1.44 3.72 -11.28
CA THR A 103 -2.81 3.58 -10.78
C THR A 103 -3.08 4.61 -9.70
N ILE A 104 -4.29 5.17 -9.73
CA ILE A 104 -4.80 6.08 -8.70
C ILE A 104 -5.78 5.31 -7.83
N VAL A 105 -5.59 5.42 -6.52
CA VAL A 105 -6.51 4.86 -5.54
C VAL A 105 -7.27 6.02 -4.90
N SER A 106 -8.57 6.04 -5.07
CA SER A 106 -9.40 7.13 -4.54
C SER A 106 -9.42 7.10 -3.02
N ALA A 107 -9.64 8.27 -2.42
CA ALA A 107 -9.65 8.43 -0.97
C ALA A 107 -10.58 7.44 -0.30
N GLY A 108 -10.15 6.91 0.84
CA GLY A 108 -10.97 6.01 1.65
C GLY A 108 -11.15 4.61 1.09
N SER A 109 -10.46 4.26 0.03
CA SER A 109 -10.56 2.94 -0.58
C SER A 109 -9.82 1.87 0.21
N VAL A 110 -10.25 0.63 0.07
CA VAL A 110 -9.58 -0.53 0.68
C VAL A 110 -9.08 -1.46 -0.43
N ILE A 111 -7.76 -1.55 -0.54
CA ILE A 111 -7.07 -2.38 -1.51
C ILE A 111 -6.85 -3.76 -0.89
N ILE A 112 -7.46 -4.77 -1.47
CA ILE A 112 -7.41 -6.13 -0.91
C ILE A 112 -6.25 -6.94 -1.50
N SER A 113 -6.05 -8.14 -0.98
CA SER A 113 -4.95 -9.03 -1.34
C SER A 113 -5.14 -9.61 -2.73
N LYS A 114 -4.76 -8.82 -3.75
CA LYS A 114 -4.77 -9.26 -5.15
C LYS A 114 -3.89 -8.32 -5.97
N LYS A 115 -3.66 -8.70 -7.23
CA LYS A 115 -2.91 -7.87 -8.17
C LYS A 115 -3.87 -7.02 -9.00
N TYR A 116 -3.71 -5.71 -8.91
CA TYR A 116 -4.51 -4.74 -9.66
C TYR A 116 -3.75 -4.30 -10.91
N PRO A 117 -4.47 -4.13 -12.03
CA PRO A 117 -3.83 -3.70 -13.29
C PRO A 117 -3.23 -2.30 -13.21
N SER A 118 -2.37 -1.99 -14.19
CA SER A 118 -1.78 -0.67 -14.35
C SER A 118 -2.76 0.30 -15.01
N ASN A 119 -2.51 1.59 -14.82
CA ASN A 119 -3.17 2.70 -15.54
C ASN A 119 -4.69 2.76 -15.32
N ILE A 120 -5.13 2.47 -14.11
CA ILE A 120 -6.55 2.51 -13.76
C ILE A 120 -6.80 3.41 -12.55
N ILE A 121 -8.06 3.71 -12.32
CA ILE A 121 -8.52 4.38 -11.11
C ILE A 121 -9.37 3.39 -10.33
N LEU A 122 -9.00 3.19 -9.08
CA LEU A 122 -9.68 2.29 -8.15
C LEU A 122 -10.48 3.10 -7.12
N ALA A 123 -11.61 2.58 -6.70
CA ALA A 123 -12.38 3.19 -5.63
C ALA A 123 -13.20 2.14 -4.90
N GLY A 124 -13.46 2.39 -3.61
CA GLY A 124 -14.41 1.62 -2.81
C GLY A 124 -13.80 0.65 -1.83
N ASN A 125 -14.65 -0.10 -1.19
CA ASN A 125 -14.30 -1.14 -0.21
C ASN A 125 -15.19 -2.37 -0.44
N PRO A 126 -14.65 -3.45 -1.04
CA PRO A 126 -13.31 -3.56 -1.61
C PRO A 126 -13.17 -2.69 -2.87
N ALA A 127 -11.97 -2.21 -3.12
CA ALA A 127 -11.72 -1.33 -4.26
C ALA A 127 -11.95 -2.06 -5.58
N ARG A 128 -12.54 -1.33 -6.52
CA ARG A 128 -12.81 -1.83 -7.87
C ARG A 128 -12.40 -0.78 -8.89
N LYS A 129 -12.07 -1.23 -10.07
CA LYS A 129 -11.79 -0.32 -11.18
C LYS A 129 -13.04 0.47 -11.53
N ILE A 130 -12.90 1.80 -11.59
CA ILE A 130 -13.96 2.69 -12.03
C ILE A 130 -13.67 3.30 -13.40
N PHE A 131 -12.40 3.58 -13.70
CA PHE A 131 -11.96 4.14 -14.97
C PHE A 131 -10.63 3.56 -15.38
N SER A 132 -10.33 3.66 -16.69
CA SER A 132 -8.97 3.57 -17.21
C SER A 132 -8.36 4.96 -17.24
N ARG A 133 -7.10 5.08 -16.84
CA ARG A 133 -6.36 6.33 -16.88
C ARG A 133 -5.80 6.58 -18.27
N GLY A 134 -5.77 7.85 -18.66
CA GLY A 134 -5.09 8.22 -19.90
C GLY A 134 -5.82 7.96 -21.18
N ASN A 135 -7.04 7.47 -21.14
CA ASN A 135 -7.84 7.28 -22.33
C ASN A 135 -8.65 8.50 -22.66
N ALA A 136 -8.78 8.76 -23.95
CA ALA A 136 -9.56 9.89 -24.44
C ALA A 136 -11.05 9.71 -24.30
N GLU A 137 -11.53 8.50 -24.37
CA GLU A 137 -12.96 8.28 -24.15
C GLU A 137 -13.27 8.54 -22.68
N LYS A 138 -14.12 9.40 -22.48
CA LYS A 138 -14.49 9.83 -21.15
C LYS A 138 -15.94 9.47 -20.92
#